data_194afbd1c5f06df76f2aa5834d9f7847
#
_entry.id   194afbd1c5f06df76f2aa5834d9f7847
#
_cell.length_a   1.000
_cell.length_b   1.000
_cell.length_c   1.000
_cell.angle_alpha   90.00
_cell.angle_beta   90.00
_cell.angle_gamma   90.00
#
_symmetry.space_group_name_H-M   'P 1'
#
loop_
_entity.id
_entity.type
_entity.pdbx_description
1 polymer ?
#
loop_
_entity_poly.entity_id
_entity_poly.type
_entity_poly.pdbx_seq_one_letter_code
_entity_poly.pdbx_strand_id
1 'polypeptide(L)'
;MNAGAYGGEMKDVLKEVTVMTAAGEILVLPAEKLEMGYRTSLVKTKGYLVLSAVIVLEQGNQEAIKARMKELTEQRVSKQPLEFPSAGSTFKRPEGYFAGKLIMDAGLRGYQTGGAQVSEKHCGFVINKR
;
A
#
# COMPACT_ATOMS: atom_id res chain seq x y z
N MET A 1 -5.14 -7.59 -0.64
CA MET A 1 -3.73 -7.57 -0.23
C MET A 1 -3.63 -6.93 1.13
N ASN A 2 -2.64 -7.29 1.91
CA ASN A 2 -2.38 -6.68 3.21
C ASN A 2 -1.71 -5.31 3.02
N ALA A 3 -2.49 -4.25 2.89
CA ALA A 3 -1.96 -2.89 2.75
C ALA A 3 -1.28 -2.47 4.06
N GLY A 4 -0.10 -1.86 3.98
CA GLY A 4 0.65 -1.40 5.15
C GLY A 4 1.41 -0.12 4.86
N ALA A 5 1.47 0.76 5.86
CA ALA A 5 2.25 2.00 5.85
C ALA A 5 2.46 2.48 7.30
N TYR A 6 3.60 3.13 7.55
CA TYR A 6 3.91 3.77 8.82
C TYR A 6 3.75 2.87 10.07
N GLY A 7 4.14 1.60 9.94
CA GLY A 7 4.13 0.64 11.04
C GLY A 7 2.82 -0.11 11.27
N GLY A 8 1.75 0.21 10.54
CA GLY A 8 0.49 -0.51 10.59
C GLY A 8 0.19 -1.27 9.31
N GLU A 9 -0.55 -2.35 9.39
CA GLU A 9 -1.01 -3.16 8.26
C GLU A 9 -2.52 -3.46 8.39
N MET A 10 -3.16 -3.78 7.27
CA MET A 10 -4.59 -4.14 7.26
C MET A 10 -4.90 -5.33 8.19
N LYS A 11 -4.00 -6.31 8.31
CA LYS A 11 -4.17 -7.45 9.20
C LYS A 11 -4.33 -7.07 10.68
N ASP A 12 -3.82 -5.88 11.09
CA ASP A 12 -3.84 -5.45 12.49
C ASP A 12 -5.24 -5.01 12.94
N VAL A 13 -6.12 -4.69 12.00
CA VAL A 13 -7.46 -4.17 12.27
C VAL A 13 -8.58 -4.98 11.62
N LEU A 14 -8.27 -5.90 10.71
CA LEU A 14 -9.25 -6.71 9.99
C LEU A 14 -9.71 -7.87 10.86
N LYS A 15 -11.04 -8.02 11.04
CA LYS A 15 -11.66 -9.17 11.73
C LYS A 15 -12.02 -10.30 10.76
N GLU A 16 -12.72 -9.94 9.68
CA GLU A 16 -13.19 -10.91 8.69
C GLU A 16 -13.47 -10.23 7.35
N VAL A 17 -13.56 -11.02 6.30
CA VAL A 17 -14.00 -10.57 4.97
C VAL A 17 -15.05 -11.51 4.41
N THR A 18 -16.02 -10.95 3.70
CA THR A 18 -16.91 -11.71 2.83
C THR A 18 -16.34 -11.66 1.42
N VAL A 19 -16.14 -12.82 0.82
CA VAL A 19 -15.59 -12.96 -0.52
C VAL A 19 -16.51 -13.78 -1.41
N MET A 20 -16.39 -13.57 -2.72
CA MET A 20 -16.95 -14.43 -3.75
C MET A 20 -15.84 -15.19 -4.46
N THR A 21 -15.98 -16.50 -4.58
CA THR A 21 -15.07 -17.37 -5.33
C THR A 21 -15.30 -17.24 -6.85
N ALA A 22 -14.39 -17.78 -7.66
CA ALA A 22 -14.58 -17.86 -9.12
C ALA A 22 -15.81 -18.70 -9.52
N ALA A 23 -16.26 -19.64 -8.67
CA ALA A 23 -17.47 -20.42 -8.87
C ALA A 23 -18.77 -19.69 -8.45
N GLY A 24 -18.67 -18.47 -7.93
CA GLY A 24 -19.82 -17.69 -7.44
C GLY A 24 -20.24 -17.99 -6.00
N GLU A 25 -19.50 -18.83 -5.29
CA GLU A 25 -19.78 -19.13 -3.88
C GLU A 25 -19.41 -17.94 -2.98
N ILE A 26 -20.25 -17.63 -2.00
CA ILE A 26 -19.99 -16.58 -1.01
C ILE A 26 -19.46 -17.24 0.26
N LEU A 27 -18.28 -16.78 0.69
CA LEU A 27 -17.60 -17.26 1.88
C LEU A 27 -17.32 -16.10 2.85
N VAL A 28 -17.47 -16.36 4.16
CA VAL A 28 -16.99 -15.45 5.21
C VAL A 28 -15.70 -16.04 5.79
N LEU A 29 -14.62 -15.31 5.65
CA LEU A 29 -13.29 -15.74 6.06
C LEU A 29 -12.76 -14.86 7.20
N PRO A 30 -12.47 -15.43 8.38
CA PRO A 30 -11.81 -14.67 9.45
C PRO A 30 -10.38 -14.30 9.06
N ALA A 31 -9.85 -13.23 9.66
CA ALA A 31 -8.55 -12.65 9.31
C ALA A 31 -7.40 -13.66 9.37
N GLU A 32 -7.45 -14.60 10.34
CA GLU A 32 -6.42 -15.63 10.53
C GLU A 32 -6.31 -16.61 9.35
N LYS A 33 -7.40 -16.81 8.60
CA LYS A 33 -7.42 -17.66 7.40
C LYS A 33 -6.99 -16.94 6.13
N LEU A 34 -6.75 -15.64 6.20
CA LEU A 34 -6.39 -14.84 5.01
C LEU A 34 -4.92 -14.89 4.63
N GLU A 35 -4.06 -15.55 5.41
CA GLU A 35 -2.62 -15.69 5.12
C GLU A 35 -1.99 -14.34 4.73
N MET A 36 -2.31 -13.29 5.50
CA MET A 36 -1.90 -11.93 5.18
C MET A 36 -0.41 -11.71 5.43
N GLY A 37 0.33 -11.41 4.38
CA GLY A 37 1.75 -11.08 4.40
C GLY A 37 2.05 -9.81 3.60
N TYR A 38 3.34 -9.53 3.42
CA TYR A 38 3.77 -8.33 2.68
C TYR A 38 3.27 -8.35 1.23
N ARG A 39 2.32 -7.47 0.93
CA ARG A 39 1.67 -7.33 -0.41
C ARG A 39 1.02 -8.63 -0.92
N THR A 40 0.57 -9.49 -0.01
CA THR A 40 -0.14 -10.74 -0.35
C THR A 40 -1.26 -11.05 0.63
N SER A 41 -2.17 -11.92 0.23
CA SER A 41 -3.19 -12.56 1.05
C SER A 41 -3.83 -13.71 0.27
N LEU A 42 -4.55 -14.58 0.95
CA LEU A 42 -5.34 -15.66 0.34
C LEU A 42 -6.30 -15.13 -0.75
N VAL A 43 -6.89 -13.95 -0.54
CA VAL A 43 -7.76 -13.29 -1.53
C VAL A 43 -7.06 -13.15 -2.88
N LYS A 44 -5.79 -12.71 -2.86
CA LYS A 44 -4.99 -12.55 -4.08
C LYS A 44 -4.62 -13.89 -4.70
N THR A 45 -4.16 -14.85 -3.89
CA THR A 45 -3.66 -16.15 -4.39
C THR A 45 -4.77 -17.03 -4.95
N LYS A 46 -5.98 -16.93 -4.39
CA LYS A 46 -7.17 -17.66 -4.86
C LYS A 46 -8.01 -16.90 -5.90
N GLY A 47 -7.66 -15.65 -6.20
CA GLY A 47 -8.43 -14.83 -7.14
C GLY A 47 -9.85 -14.51 -6.64
N TYR A 48 -10.04 -14.40 -5.32
CA TYR A 48 -11.35 -14.06 -4.76
C TYR A 48 -11.70 -12.59 -4.97
N LEU A 49 -13.00 -12.31 -5.12
CA LEU A 49 -13.54 -10.96 -5.12
C LEU A 49 -14.03 -10.61 -3.71
N VAL A 50 -13.49 -9.55 -3.10
CA VAL A 50 -13.95 -9.06 -1.80
C VAL A 50 -15.27 -8.31 -1.97
N LEU A 51 -16.29 -8.69 -1.23
CA LEU A 51 -17.60 -8.06 -1.20
C LEU A 51 -17.74 -7.09 -0.02
N SER A 52 -17.25 -7.49 1.17
CA SER A 52 -17.25 -6.66 2.36
C SER A 52 -16.12 -7.05 3.32
N ALA A 53 -15.80 -6.16 4.26
CA ALA A 53 -14.82 -6.40 5.31
C ALA A 53 -15.32 -5.80 6.62
N VAL A 54 -15.07 -6.52 7.72
CA VAL A 54 -15.33 -6.04 9.08
C VAL A 54 -13.99 -5.62 9.69
N ILE A 55 -13.91 -4.36 10.09
CA ILE A 55 -12.73 -3.77 10.73
C ILE A 55 -13.05 -3.54 12.20
N VAL A 56 -12.12 -3.90 13.08
CA VAL A 56 -12.21 -3.64 14.53
C VAL A 56 -11.20 -2.57 14.88
N LEU A 57 -11.70 -1.49 15.49
CA LEU A 57 -10.90 -0.35 15.91
C LEU A 57 -11.05 -0.17 17.41
N GLU A 58 -10.02 0.36 18.04
CA GLU A 58 -10.05 0.78 19.44
C GLU A 58 -10.47 2.24 19.55
N GLN A 59 -11.21 2.57 20.61
CA GLN A 59 -11.57 3.94 20.89
C GLN A 59 -10.34 4.71 21.40
N GLY A 60 -10.07 5.86 20.79
CA GLY A 60 -8.91 6.68 21.13
C GLY A 60 -9.27 8.16 21.40
N ASN A 61 -8.30 8.91 21.87
CA ASN A 61 -8.44 10.35 22.05
C ASN A 61 -8.45 11.06 20.69
N GLN A 62 -9.50 11.83 20.39
CA GLN A 62 -9.70 12.49 19.10
C GLN A 62 -8.57 13.46 18.75
N GLU A 63 -8.06 14.24 19.70
CA GLU A 63 -7.02 15.23 19.44
C GLU A 63 -5.68 14.53 19.12
N ALA A 64 -5.35 13.46 19.85
CA ALA A 64 -4.18 12.65 19.56
C ALA A 64 -4.26 11.98 18.17
N ILE A 65 -5.44 11.46 17.79
CA ILE A 65 -5.68 10.88 16.48
C ILE A 65 -5.49 11.91 15.38
N LYS A 66 -6.10 13.10 15.51
CA LYS A 66 -5.96 14.20 14.54
C LYS A 66 -4.50 14.66 14.41
N ALA A 67 -3.80 14.81 15.53
CA ALA A 67 -2.38 15.18 15.54
C ALA A 67 -1.54 14.13 14.79
N ARG A 68 -1.78 12.84 15.04
CA ARG A 68 -1.07 11.76 14.35
C ARG A 68 -1.39 11.71 12.86
N MET A 69 -2.64 11.90 12.46
CA MET A 69 -3.04 11.97 11.04
C MET A 69 -2.34 13.13 10.32
N LYS A 70 -2.25 14.30 10.97
CA LYS A 70 -1.55 15.46 10.43
C LYS A 70 -0.06 15.15 10.23
N GLU A 71 0.61 14.63 11.26
CA GLU A 71 2.01 14.23 11.20
C GLU A 71 2.28 13.26 10.04
N LEU A 72 1.47 12.20 9.91
CA LEU A 72 1.62 11.21 8.83
C LEU A 72 1.37 11.81 7.44
N THR A 73 0.45 12.76 7.35
CA THR A 73 0.19 13.49 6.10
C THR A 73 1.39 14.35 5.72
N GLU A 74 1.96 15.10 6.66
CA GLU A 74 3.16 15.91 6.44
C GLU A 74 4.36 15.06 6.03
N GLN A 75 4.57 13.91 6.70
CA GLN A 75 5.61 12.96 6.32
C GLN A 75 5.40 12.42 4.90
N ARG A 76 4.18 12.16 4.49
CA ARG A 76 3.86 11.69 3.14
C ARG A 76 4.13 12.77 2.09
N VAL A 77 3.62 13.98 2.33
CA VAL A 77 3.83 15.13 1.42
C VAL A 77 5.32 15.44 1.25
N SER A 78 6.10 15.37 2.33
CA SER A 78 7.54 15.65 2.26
C SER A 78 8.33 14.60 1.47
N LYS A 79 7.90 13.33 1.47
CA LYS A 79 8.66 12.20 0.91
C LYS A 79 8.16 11.69 -0.44
N GLN A 80 6.89 11.92 -0.79
CA GLN A 80 6.27 11.39 -1.99
C GLN A 80 5.97 12.50 -3.01
N PRO A 81 6.06 12.21 -4.33
CA PRO A 81 5.81 13.19 -5.40
C PRO A 81 4.31 13.37 -5.65
N LEU A 82 3.55 13.86 -4.63
CA LEU A 82 2.09 13.98 -4.69
C LEU A 82 1.62 15.07 -5.65
N GLU A 83 2.51 15.95 -6.07
CA GLU A 83 2.29 17.00 -7.08
C GLU A 83 2.13 16.47 -8.50
N PHE A 84 2.47 15.19 -8.74
CA PHE A 84 2.34 14.54 -10.05
C PHE A 84 1.44 13.31 -9.97
N PRO A 85 0.64 13.04 -11.02
CA PRO A 85 -0.09 11.78 -11.11
C PRO A 85 0.85 10.58 -11.10
N SER A 86 0.56 9.57 -10.27
CA SER A 86 1.29 8.31 -10.23
C SER A 86 0.42 7.20 -9.63
N ALA A 87 0.78 5.95 -9.90
CA ALA A 87 0.13 4.79 -9.29
C ALA A 87 0.76 4.37 -7.95
N GLY A 88 1.59 5.25 -7.36
CA GLY A 88 2.31 4.98 -6.11
C GLY A 88 3.66 4.29 -6.36
N SER A 89 4.15 3.55 -5.38
CA SER A 89 5.41 2.80 -5.48
C SER A 89 5.28 1.65 -6.47
N THR A 90 6.11 1.65 -7.51
CA THR A 90 6.03 0.74 -8.65
C THR A 90 6.48 -0.68 -8.33
N PHE A 91 7.53 -0.81 -7.49
CA PHE A 91 8.15 -2.09 -7.20
C PHE A 91 7.94 -2.51 -5.75
N LYS A 92 7.81 -3.82 -5.53
CA LYS A 92 7.89 -4.39 -4.20
C LYS A 92 9.27 -4.13 -3.60
N ARG A 93 9.31 -3.93 -2.28
CA ARG A 93 10.57 -3.85 -1.56
C ARG A 93 11.25 -5.22 -1.58
N PRO A 94 12.48 -5.34 -2.11
CA PRO A 94 13.26 -6.57 -2.00
C PRO A 94 13.70 -6.81 -0.56
N GLU A 95 13.94 -8.05 -0.21
CA GLU A 95 14.44 -8.40 1.12
C GLU A 95 15.81 -7.75 1.36
N GLY A 96 15.99 -7.13 2.53
CA GLY A 96 17.23 -6.43 2.90
C GLY A 96 17.49 -5.10 2.19
N TYR A 97 16.68 -4.70 1.18
CA TYR A 97 16.92 -3.51 0.37
C TYR A 97 15.68 -2.62 0.23
N PHE A 98 15.88 -1.40 -0.30
CA PHE A 98 14.82 -0.47 -0.68
C PHE A 98 14.82 -0.30 -2.19
N ALA A 99 13.72 -0.63 -2.86
CA ALA A 99 13.63 -0.53 -4.32
C ALA A 99 13.99 0.88 -4.84
N GLY A 100 13.49 1.94 -4.20
CA GLY A 100 13.83 3.32 -4.58
C GLY A 100 15.33 3.64 -4.46
N LYS A 101 16.02 3.08 -3.46
CA LYS A 101 17.48 3.22 -3.30
C LYS A 101 18.24 2.52 -4.44
N LEU A 102 17.85 1.29 -4.78
CA LEU A 102 18.47 0.54 -5.87
C LEU A 102 18.30 1.24 -7.23
N ILE A 103 17.12 1.80 -7.49
CA ILE A 103 16.83 2.56 -8.70
C ILE A 103 17.68 3.85 -8.75
N MET A 104 17.83 4.52 -7.61
CA MET A 104 18.67 5.71 -7.50
C MET A 104 20.16 5.38 -7.74
N ASP A 105 20.65 4.30 -7.13
CA ASP A 105 22.05 3.85 -7.24
C ASP A 105 22.40 3.37 -8.67
N ALA A 106 21.40 2.90 -9.41
CA ALA A 106 21.52 2.58 -10.83
C ALA A 106 21.55 3.83 -11.76
N GLY A 107 21.55 5.04 -11.19
CA GLY A 107 21.60 6.29 -11.95
C GLY A 107 20.28 6.66 -12.65
N LEU A 108 19.15 6.03 -12.27
CA LEU A 108 17.85 6.22 -12.94
C LEU A 108 16.99 7.35 -12.33
N ARG A 109 17.51 8.08 -11.34
CA ARG A 109 16.81 9.24 -10.77
C ARG A 109 16.52 10.29 -11.84
N GLY A 110 15.25 10.65 -12.01
CA GLY A 110 14.85 11.63 -13.03
C GLY A 110 14.85 11.10 -14.47
N TYR A 111 15.21 9.82 -14.69
CA TYR A 111 15.16 9.23 -16.03
C TYR A 111 13.75 9.29 -16.60
N GLN A 112 13.63 9.78 -17.85
CA GLN A 112 12.33 10.03 -18.49
C GLN A 112 12.25 9.37 -19.86
N THR A 113 11.09 8.78 -20.15
CA THR A 113 10.74 8.27 -21.47
C THR A 113 9.33 8.75 -21.80
N GLY A 114 9.18 9.55 -22.84
CA GLY A 114 7.89 10.18 -23.16
C GLY A 114 7.38 11.01 -21.98
N GLY A 115 6.15 10.76 -21.53
CA GLY A 115 5.56 11.40 -20.36
C GLY A 115 5.83 10.69 -19.02
N ALA A 116 6.49 9.54 -19.02
CA ALA A 116 6.80 8.79 -17.80
C ALA A 116 8.20 9.15 -17.27
N GLN A 117 8.32 9.48 -15.98
CA GLN A 117 9.58 9.82 -15.35
C GLN A 117 9.75 9.10 -14.02
N VAL A 118 10.95 8.59 -13.73
CA VAL A 118 11.35 8.18 -12.37
C VAL A 118 11.43 9.44 -11.51
N SER A 119 10.64 9.49 -10.44
CA SER A 119 10.58 10.69 -9.60
C SER A 119 11.93 11.02 -8.98
N GLU A 120 12.33 12.29 -9.07
CA GLU A 120 13.52 12.82 -8.42
C GLU A 120 13.39 12.86 -6.89
N LYS A 121 12.14 13.02 -6.40
CA LYS A 121 11.83 13.09 -4.98
C LYS A 121 11.84 11.70 -4.31
N HIS A 122 11.35 10.68 -5.02
CA HIS A 122 11.31 9.30 -4.54
C HIS A 122 11.39 8.31 -5.71
N CYS A 123 12.59 7.75 -5.96
CA CYS A 123 12.87 6.90 -7.12
C CYS A 123 12.03 5.59 -7.19
N GLY A 124 11.32 5.21 -6.14
CA GLY A 124 10.35 4.11 -6.18
C GLY A 124 9.05 4.44 -6.93
N PHE A 125 8.84 5.71 -7.32
CA PHE A 125 7.67 6.20 -8.04
C PHE A 125 8.00 6.50 -9.49
N VAL A 126 7.11 6.07 -10.39
CA VAL A 126 7.05 6.58 -11.76
C VAL A 126 5.89 7.57 -11.82
N ILE A 127 6.18 8.79 -12.24
CA ILE A 127 5.25 9.91 -12.32
C ILE A 127 4.89 10.24 -13.76
N ASN A 128 3.70 10.81 -13.97
CA ASN A 128 3.29 11.35 -15.26
C ASN A 128 3.64 12.85 -15.31
N LYS A 129 4.47 13.23 -16.28
CA LYS A 129 4.94 14.61 -16.54
C LYS A 129 4.27 15.26 -17.73
N ARG A 130 3.20 14.66 -18.27
CA ARG A 130 2.40 15.28 -19.34
C ARG A 130 1.43 16.28 -18.79
#